data_38f2c00d20ac5e72c8da8404b3a1b65a
#
_entry.id   38f2c00d20ac5e72c8da8404b3a1b65a
#
_cell.length_a   1.000
_cell.length_b   1.000
_cell.length_c   1.000
_cell.angle_alpha   90.00
_cell.angle_beta   90.00
_cell.angle_gamma   90.00
#
_symmetry.space_group_name_H-M   'P 1'
#
loop_
_entity.id
_entity.type
_entity.pdbx_description
1 polymer ?
#
loop_
_entity_poly.entity_id
_entity_poly.type
_entity_poly.pdbx_seq_one_letter_code
_entity_poly.pdbx_strand_id
1 'polypeptide(L)'
;VKSLLVATLALGSIAGAAEAQHPAKPDAAKGATLYESGDTARGLPACLSCHGANGNSSIAVNPKLSSQIEAYTHKQLVDFTTPQRVNPVMTTYAKMLTDEEKRNVAAYLAMQKTKQGAAKNKDTIELGRKIYRGGIAEKGVAACASCHGAAGAGIPVQYPRLAGQQQDYTVAQLVNFRTGARTNSPQMTTLAQRLSDAEMKAVADYIAGLR
;
A
#
# COMPACT_ATOMS: atom_id res chain seq x y z
N VAL A 1 71.09 27.85 35.34
CA VAL A 1 69.87 28.03 34.51
C VAL A 1 69.46 26.68 33.98
N LYS A 2 68.36 26.07 34.55
CA LYS A 2 67.79 24.77 34.11
C LYS A 2 66.53 25.05 33.30
N SER A 3 66.59 24.76 32.01
CA SER A 3 65.41 24.82 31.13
C SER A 3 64.58 23.57 31.29
N LEU A 4 63.29 23.67 31.69
CA LEU A 4 62.25 22.64 31.61
C LEU A 4 61.64 22.65 30.22
N LEU A 5 61.74 21.54 29.50
CA LEU A 5 60.93 21.27 28.32
C LEU A 5 59.57 20.68 28.76
N VAL A 6 58.53 21.39 28.46
CA VAL A 6 57.15 20.86 28.62
C VAL A 6 56.72 20.25 27.29
N ALA A 7 56.55 18.94 27.27
CA ALA A 7 55.99 18.21 26.14
C ALA A 7 54.44 18.20 26.23
N THR A 8 53.76 18.87 25.35
CA THR A 8 52.30 18.82 25.23
C THR A 8 51.88 17.65 24.33
N LEU A 9 51.26 16.62 24.93
CA LEU A 9 50.59 15.55 24.19
C LEU A 9 49.25 16.11 23.66
N ALA A 10 49.13 16.20 22.34
CA ALA A 10 47.84 16.46 21.69
C ALA A 10 47.09 15.11 21.53
N LEU A 11 46.02 14.89 22.30
CA LEU A 11 45.08 13.83 22.06
C LEU A 11 44.21 14.20 20.84
N GLY A 12 44.48 13.59 19.71
CA GLY A 12 43.63 13.67 18.54
C GLY A 12 42.36 12.81 18.73
N SER A 13 41.22 13.45 18.94
CA SER A 13 39.93 12.78 18.95
C SER A 13 39.53 12.42 17.50
N ILE A 14 39.60 11.14 17.14
CA ILE A 14 39.05 10.64 15.88
C ILE A 14 37.54 10.54 16.09
N ALA A 15 36.78 11.55 15.69
CA ALA A 15 35.34 11.49 15.55
C ALA A 15 35.04 10.61 14.34
N GLY A 16 34.74 9.32 14.57
CA GLY A 16 34.21 8.43 13.55
C GLY A 16 32.84 8.94 13.12
N ALA A 17 32.75 9.50 11.92
CA ALA A 17 31.47 9.79 11.30
C ALA A 17 30.75 8.46 11.08
N ALA A 18 29.66 8.20 11.82
CA ALA A 18 28.74 7.11 11.54
C ALA A 18 28.10 7.43 10.19
N GLU A 19 28.53 6.76 9.13
CA GLU A 19 27.89 6.79 7.83
C GLU A 19 26.46 6.28 8.02
N ALA A 20 25.47 7.13 7.76
CA ALA A 20 24.08 6.73 7.72
C ALA A 20 23.94 5.71 6.61
N GLN A 21 23.79 4.43 6.99
CA GLN A 21 23.59 3.34 6.03
C GLN A 21 22.26 3.57 5.33
N HIS A 22 22.31 4.02 4.08
CA HIS A 22 21.14 4.04 3.23
C HIS A 22 20.58 2.60 3.13
N PRO A 23 19.25 2.41 3.30
CA PRO A 23 18.67 1.08 3.17
C PRO A 23 19.03 0.50 1.80
N ALA A 24 19.45 -0.76 1.78
CA ALA A 24 19.81 -1.47 0.56
C ALA A 24 18.65 -1.39 -0.47
N LYS A 25 19.01 -1.32 -1.75
CA LYS A 25 18.03 -1.35 -2.85
C LYS A 25 17.19 -2.62 -2.74
N PRO A 26 15.85 -2.54 -2.90
CA PRO A 26 14.98 -3.70 -2.87
C PRO A 26 15.37 -4.76 -3.91
N ASP A 27 15.31 -6.03 -3.52
CA ASP A 27 15.59 -7.19 -4.36
C ASP A 27 14.27 -7.89 -4.73
N ALA A 28 13.80 -7.65 -5.96
CA ALA A 28 12.55 -8.22 -6.44
C ALA A 28 12.60 -9.75 -6.59
N ALA A 29 13.78 -10.38 -6.78
CA ALA A 29 13.90 -11.82 -6.87
C ALA A 29 13.71 -12.48 -5.50
N LYS A 30 14.31 -11.92 -4.45
CA LYS A 30 14.03 -12.33 -3.06
C LYS A 30 12.55 -12.11 -2.71
N GLY A 31 11.98 -10.99 -3.17
CA GLY A 31 10.56 -10.70 -3.02
C GLY A 31 9.66 -11.73 -3.69
N ALA A 32 10.00 -12.17 -4.90
CA ALA A 32 9.30 -13.23 -5.62
C ALA A 32 9.34 -14.55 -4.83
N THR A 33 10.52 -14.98 -4.40
CA THR A 33 10.69 -16.21 -3.63
C THR A 33 9.83 -16.22 -2.38
N LEU A 34 9.87 -15.13 -1.59
CA LEU A 34 9.06 -15.02 -0.38
C LEU A 34 7.55 -14.97 -0.68
N TYR A 35 7.15 -14.26 -1.73
CA TYR A 35 5.75 -14.16 -2.14
C TYR A 35 5.18 -15.52 -2.57
N GLU A 36 5.95 -16.31 -3.32
CA GLU A 36 5.53 -17.56 -3.93
C GLU A 36 5.64 -18.76 -2.98
N SER A 37 6.62 -18.76 -2.08
CA SER A 37 6.92 -19.91 -1.22
C SER A 37 6.61 -19.67 0.25
N GLY A 38 6.55 -18.41 0.71
CA GLY A 38 6.50 -18.10 2.12
C GLY A 38 7.79 -18.48 2.84
N ASP A 39 7.68 -18.73 4.15
CA ASP A 39 8.76 -19.25 5.00
C ASP A 39 8.17 -20.21 6.03
N THR A 40 8.23 -21.48 5.73
CA THR A 40 7.64 -22.54 6.56
C THR A 40 8.32 -22.65 7.93
N ALA A 41 9.61 -22.32 8.02
CA ALA A 41 10.34 -22.36 9.29
C ALA A 41 9.82 -21.33 10.29
N ARG A 42 9.33 -20.18 9.79
CA ARG A 42 8.68 -19.13 10.59
C ARG A 42 7.15 -19.27 10.66
N GLY A 43 6.56 -20.22 9.96
CA GLY A 43 5.11 -20.36 9.85
C GLY A 43 4.47 -19.27 8.99
N LEU A 44 5.23 -18.62 8.10
CA LEU A 44 4.75 -17.62 7.16
C LEU A 44 4.27 -18.31 5.86
N PRO A 45 2.95 -18.32 5.57
CA PRO A 45 2.45 -18.92 4.35
C PRO A 45 2.86 -18.12 3.11
N ALA A 46 2.85 -18.78 1.95
CA ALA A 46 3.01 -18.10 0.67
C ALA A 46 1.92 -17.04 0.48
N CYS A 47 2.31 -15.81 0.15
CA CYS A 47 1.36 -14.70 -0.06
C CYS A 47 0.40 -14.98 -1.23
N LEU A 48 0.90 -15.73 -2.24
CA LEU A 48 0.11 -16.12 -3.40
C LEU A 48 -1.13 -16.95 -3.05
N SER A 49 -1.14 -17.67 -1.93
CA SER A 49 -2.30 -18.49 -1.51
C SER A 49 -3.57 -17.66 -1.30
N CYS A 50 -3.42 -16.40 -0.90
CA CYS A 50 -4.54 -15.47 -0.69
C CYS A 50 -4.61 -14.38 -1.77
N HIS A 51 -3.45 -13.91 -2.26
CA HIS A 51 -3.36 -12.80 -3.21
C HIS A 51 -3.19 -13.24 -4.67
N GLY A 52 -3.15 -14.56 -4.92
CA GLY A 52 -3.04 -15.14 -6.24
C GLY A 52 -1.66 -15.02 -6.87
N ALA A 53 -1.41 -15.78 -7.93
CA ALA A 53 -0.16 -15.72 -8.66
C ALA A 53 0.08 -14.30 -9.20
N ASN A 54 1.32 -13.82 -9.07
CA ASN A 54 1.73 -12.48 -9.50
C ASN A 54 0.87 -11.34 -8.90
N GLY A 55 0.29 -11.53 -7.73
CA GLY A 55 -0.57 -10.53 -7.08
C GLY A 55 -1.94 -10.36 -7.74
N ASN A 56 -2.42 -11.32 -8.51
CA ASN A 56 -3.69 -11.27 -9.20
C ASN A 56 -4.74 -12.15 -8.51
N SER A 57 -5.19 -11.73 -7.32
CA SER A 57 -6.23 -12.43 -6.57
C SER A 57 -7.50 -12.63 -7.39
N SER A 58 -8.08 -13.83 -7.31
CA SER A 58 -9.44 -14.13 -7.75
C SER A 58 -10.46 -14.10 -6.61
N ILE A 59 -10.01 -13.94 -5.37
CA ILE A 59 -10.86 -13.88 -4.17
C ILE A 59 -11.33 -12.45 -3.99
N ALA A 60 -12.64 -12.22 -4.04
CA ALA A 60 -13.23 -10.88 -4.10
C ALA A 60 -12.85 -9.95 -2.93
N VAL A 61 -12.68 -10.51 -1.73
CA VAL A 61 -12.29 -9.75 -0.52
C VAL A 61 -10.78 -9.55 -0.38
N ASN A 62 -9.96 -10.28 -1.13
CA ASN A 62 -8.52 -10.16 -1.10
C ASN A 62 -8.05 -9.26 -2.25
N PRO A 63 -7.23 -8.22 -1.99
CA PRO A 63 -6.85 -7.29 -3.04
C PRO A 63 -5.94 -7.91 -4.09
N LYS A 64 -6.08 -7.42 -5.32
CA LYS A 64 -5.01 -7.50 -6.31
C LYS A 64 -3.87 -6.59 -5.86
N LEU A 65 -2.66 -7.11 -5.90
CA LEU A 65 -1.44 -6.43 -5.50
C LEU A 65 -0.53 -6.11 -6.69
N SER A 66 -0.79 -6.71 -7.84
CA SER A 66 -0.04 -6.52 -9.09
C SER A 66 -0.07 -5.07 -9.57
N SER A 67 1.04 -4.59 -10.12
CA SER A 67 1.24 -3.22 -10.60
C SER A 67 0.94 -2.14 -9.54
N GLN A 68 0.90 -2.50 -8.26
CA GLN A 68 0.75 -1.49 -7.22
C GLN A 68 2.07 -0.75 -7.03
N ILE A 69 1.99 0.52 -6.70
CA ILE A 69 3.16 1.37 -6.44
C ILE A 69 3.98 0.75 -5.31
N GLU A 70 5.29 0.52 -5.56
CA GLU A 70 6.21 -0.14 -4.63
C GLU A 70 6.18 0.51 -3.24
N ALA A 71 6.40 1.83 -3.19
CA ALA A 71 6.42 2.57 -1.94
C ALA A 71 5.07 2.51 -1.20
N TYR A 72 3.95 2.45 -1.92
CA TYR A 72 2.64 2.27 -1.31
C TYR A 72 2.48 0.86 -0.72
N THR A 73 2.89 -0.18 -1.43
CA THR A 73 2.82 -1.56 -0.94
C THR A 73 3.67 -1.73 0.32
N HIS A 74 4.91 -1.23 0.30
CA HIS A 74 5.79 -1.21 1.47
C HIS A 74 5.12 -0.49 2.64
N LYS A 75 4.63 0.75 2.42
CA LYS A 75 3.92 1.51 3.45
C LYS A 75 2.76 0.71 4.05
N GLN A 76 1.95 0.03 3.22
CA GLN A 76 0.82 -0.74 3.74
C GLN A 76 1.24 -1.94 4.59
N LEU A 77 2.34 -2.63 4.22
CA LEU A 77 2.89 -3.71 5.04
C LEU A 77 3.42 -3.18 6.39
N VAL A 78 3.99 -1.99 6.41
CA VAL A 78 4.37 -1.30 7.66
C VAL A 78 3.12 -0.90 8.45
N ASP A 79 2.13 -0.27 7.81
CA ASP A 79 0.91 0.21 8.48
C ASP A 79 0.13 -0.93 9.16
N PHE A 80 0.13 -2.15 8.60
CA PHE A 80 -0.47 -3.34 9.23
C PHE A 80 0.21 -3.75 10.55
N THR A 81 1.42 -3.27 10.82
CA THR A 81 2.10 -3.50 12.10
C THR A 81 1.76 -2.46 13.16
N THR A 82 0.95 -1.45 12.81
CA THR A 82 0.54 -0.32 13.64
C THR A 82 -0.97 -0.34 13.90
N PRO A 83 -1.50 0.42 14.87
CA PRO A 83 -2.94 0.52 15.10
C PRO A 83 -3.69 1.26 13.99
N GLN A 84 -3.01 1.93 13.06
CA GLN A 84 -3.64 2.72 12.00
C GLN A 84 -4.28 1.87 10.90
N ARG A 85 -3.87 0.60 10.76
CA ARG A 85 -4.43 -0.35 9.81
C ARG A 85 -4.43 -1.76 10.38
N VAL A 86 -5.49 -2.11 11.09
CA VAL A 86 -5.62 -3.44 11.68
C VAL A 86 -6.43 -4.37 10.76
N ASN A 87 -5.90 -5.56 10.54
CA ASN A 87 -6.60 -6.66 9.87
C ASN A 87 -6.12 -7.97 10.49
N PRO A 88 -7.03 -8.87 10.94
CA PRO A 88 -6.64 -10.07 11.69
C PRO A 88 -5.57 -10.92 10.99
N VAL A 89 -5.69 -11.07 9.67
CA VAL A 89 -4.77 -11.88 8.85
C VAL A 89 -3.49 -11.09 8.55
N MET A 90 -3.64 -9.92 7.92
CA MET A 90 -2.48 -9.15 7.43
C MET A 90 -1.62 -8.58 8.56
N THR A 91 -2.22 -8.20 9.70
CA THR A 91 -1.47 -7.75 10.88
C THR A 91 -0.56 -8.85 11.41
N THR A 92 -1.03 -10.10 11.44
CA THR A 92 -0.23 -11.23 11.85
C THR A 92 0.98 -11.42 10.94
N TYR A 93 0.74 -11.55 9.64
CA TYR A 93 1.81 -11.85 8.69
C TYR A 93 2.76 -10.67 8.44
N ALA A 94 2.26 -9.44 8.43
CA ALA A 94 3.11 -8.26 8.27
C ALA A 94 4.10 -8.06 9.43
N LYS A 95 3.73 -8.48 10.65
CA LYS A 95 4.64 -8.47 11.81
C LYS A 95 5.76 -9.50 11.72
N MET A 96 5.58 -10.57 10.94
CA MET A 96 6.59 -11.59 10.73
C MET A 96 7.66 -11.16 9.71
N LEU A 97 7.37 -10.14 8.89
CA LEU A 97 8.28 -9.66 7.85
C LEU A 97 9.26 -8.62 8.42
N THR A 98 10.52 -8.75 8.06
CA THR A 98 11.51 -7.67 8.23
C THR A 98 11.18 -6.51 7.30
N ASP A 99 11.78 -5.35 7.53
CA ASP A 99 11.55 -4.19 6.65
C ASP A 99 12.17 -4.42 5.25
N GLU A 100 13.29 -5.13 5.17
CA GLU A 100 13.87 -5.56 3.88
C GLU A 100 12.92 -6.47 3.10
N GLU A 101 12.32 -7.46 3.74
CA GLU A 101 11.35 -8.37 3.11
C GLU A 101 10.11 -7.64 2.62
N LYS A 102 9.61 -6.66 3.40
CA LYS A 102 8.49 -5.80 2.98
C LYS A 102 8.84 -5.00 1.72
N ARG A 103 10.06 -4.45 1.63
CA ARG A 103 10.54 -3.75 0.43
C ARG A 103 10.69 -4.69 -0.75
N ASN A 104 11.29 -5.86 -0.54
CA ASN A 104 11.53 -6.85 -1.60
C ASN A 104 10.21 -7.35 -2.22
N VAL A 105 9.22 -7.69 -1.39
CA VAL A 105 7.88 -8.09 -1.85
C VAL A 105 7.18 -6.94 -2.58
N ALA A 106 7.31 -5.71 -2.09
CA ALA A 106 6.73 -4.55 -2.75
C ALA A 106 7.33 -4.31 -4.15
N ALA A 107 8.66 -4.43 -4.28
CA ALA A 107 9.35 -4.32 -5.56
C ALA A 107 8.93 -5.42 -6.54
N TYR A 108 8.81 -6.67 -6.10
CA TYR A 108 8.29 -7.76 -6.91
C TYR A 108 6.90 -7.47 -7.46
N LEU A 109 5.97 -7.08 -6.58
CA LEU A 109 4.58 -6.81 -6.94
C LEU A 109 4.40 -5.62 -7.88
N ALA A 110 5.24 -4.60 -7.74
CA ALA A 110 5.22 -3.42 -8.62
C ALA A 110 5.55 -3.78 -10.09
N MET A 111 6.34 -4.81 -10.31
CA MET A 111 6.72 -5.30 -11.66
C MET A 111 5.65 -6.19 -12.30
N GLN A 112 4.67 -6.66 -11.53
CA GLN A 112 3.67 -7.59 -12.04
C GLN A 112 2.59 -6.88 -12.86
N LYS A 113 2.03 -7.57 -13.86
CA LYS A 113 0.92 -7.04 -14.68
C LYS A 113 -0.41 -7.37 -14.05
N THR A 114 -1.25 -6.35 -13.85
CA THR A 114 -2.61 -6.52 -13.34
C THR A 114 -3.51 -7.16 -14.39
N LYS A 115 -4.17 -8.26 -14.03
CA LYS A 115 -5.28 -8.80 -14.82
C LYS A 115 -6.46 -7.83 -14.76
N GLN A 116 -6.97 -7.49 -15.93
CA GLN A 116 -8.10 -6.58 -16.07
C GLN A 116 -9.32 -7.12 -15.30
N GLY A 117 -10.02 -6.21 -14.65
CA GLY A 117 -11.34 -6.44 -14.09
C GLY A 117 -12.44 -5.92 -15.03
N ALA A 118 -13.68 -5.99 -14.58
CA ALA A 118 -14.83 -5.43 -15.27
C ALA A 118 -15.81 -4.87 -14.24
N ALA A 119 -16.45 -3.74 -14.56
CA ALA A 119 -17.67 -3.32 -13.90
C ALA A 119 -18.79 -4.29 -14.26
N LYS A 120 -19.60 -4.67 -13.28
CA LYS A 120 -20.63 -5.71 -13.43
C LYS A 120 -22.04 -5.15 -13.36
N ASN A 121 -22.24 -4.01 -12.72
CA ASN A 121 -23.55 -3.44 -12.50
C ASN A 121 -23.81 -2.28 -13.49
N LYS A 122 -24.58 -2.58 -14.56
CA LYS A 122 -24.91 -1.61 -15.60
C LYS A 122 -25.73 -0.42 -15.09
N ASP A 123 -26.54 -0.61 -14.05
CA ASP A 123 -27.44 0.42 -13.53
C ASP A 123 -26.69 1.47 -12.71
N THR A 124 -25.56 1.11 -12.11
CA THR A 124 -24.80 2.01 -11.24
C THR A 124 -23.48 2.49 -11.83
N ILE A 125 -23.07 1.99 -13.01
CA ILE A 125 -21.78 2.34 -13.62
C ILE A 125 -21.66 3.85 -13.90
N GLU A 126 -22.73 4.51 -14.33
CA GLU A 126 -22.73 5.95 -14.60
C GLU A 126 -22.61 6.76 -13.30
N LEU A 127 -23.26 6.33 -12.23
CA LEU A 127 -23.09 6.92 -10.90
C LEU A 127 -21.64 6.78 -10.45
N GLY A 128 -21.08 5.57 -10.54
CA GLY A 128 -19.68 5.30 -10.20
C GLY A 128 -18.71 6.16 -10.98
N ARG A 129 -18.94 6.31 -12.29
CA ARG A 129 -18.16 7.15 -13.18
C ARG A 129 -18.22 8.63 -12.77
N LYS A 130 -19.40 9.16 -12.49
CA LYS A 130 -19.60 10.54 -12.05
C LYS A 130 -18.84 10.79 -10.73
N ILE A 131 -19.00 9.91 -9.74
CA ILE A 131 -18.29 10.04 -8.46
C ILE A 131 -16.76 9.97 -8.67
N TYR A 132 -16.28 9.01 -9.44
CA TYR A 132 -14.85 8.86 -9.67
C TYR A 132 -14.23 10.07 -10.35
N ARG A 133 -14.88 10.61 -11.39
CA ARG A 133 -14.36 11.69 -12.23
C ARG A 133 -14.72 13.09 -11.76
N GLY A 134 -15.87 13.27 -11.13
CA GLY A 134 -16.41 14.58 -10.77
C GLY A 134 -16.59 14.79 -9.26
N GLY A 135 -16.61 13.72 -8.48
CA GLY A 135 -16.96 13.81 -7.06
C GLY A 135 -18.44 14.02 -6.82
N ILE A 136 -18.77 14.54 -5.64
CA ILE A 136 -20.14 14.93 -5.23
C ILE A 136 -20.02 16.27 -4.52
N ALA A 137 -20.23 17.37 -5.27
CA ALA A 137 -19.96 18.72 -4.80
C ALA A 137 -20.81 19.09 -3.58
N GLU A 138 -22.10 18.74 -3.58
CA GLU A 138 -23.05 19.01 -2.50
C GLU A 138 -22.69 18.29 -1.19
N LYS A 139 -21.89 17.24 -1.23
CA LYS A 139 -21.37 16.52 -0.07
C LYS A 139 -19.91 16.88 0.24
N GLY A 140 -19.28 17.73 -0.58
CA GLY A 140 -17.87 18.04 -0.49
C GLY A 140 -16.97 16.82 -0.69
N VAL A 141 -17.42 15.86 -1.55
CA VAL A 141 -16.62 14.70 -1.95
C VAL A 141 -15.84 15.06 -3.21
N ALA A 142 -14.52 15.17 -3.08
CA ALA A 142 -13.64 15.41 -4.21
C ALA A 142 -13.64 14.23 -5.20
N ALA A 143 -13.37 14.51 -6.48
CA ALA A 143 -13.20 13.47 -7.49
C ALA A 143 -12.07 12.51 -7.11
N CYS A 144 -12.31 11.20 -7.12
CA CYS A 144 -11.29 10.19 -6.82
C CYS A 144 -10.10 10.30 -7.80
N ALA A 145 -10.40 10.64 -9.04
CA ALA A 145 -9.43 10.83 -10.12
C ALA A 145 -8.39 11.92 -9.82
N SER A 146 -8.71 12.93 -9.01
CA SER A 146 -7.79 14.04 -8.69
C SER A 146 -6.55 13.56 -7.90
N CYS A 147 -6.71 12.48 -7.10
CA CYS A 147 -5.61 11.89 -6.33
C CYS A 147 -5.15 10.54 -6.90
N HIS A 148 -6.08 9.73 -7.42
CA HIS A 148 -5.76 8.39 -7.91
C HIS A 148 -5.49 8.33 -9.42
N GLY A 149 -5.56 9.47 -10.12
CA GLY A 149 -5.37 9.56 -11.56
C GLY A 149 -6.63 9.20 -12.37
N ALA A 150 -6.78 9.78 -13.55
CA ALA A 150 -7.96 9.60 -14.40
C ALA A 150 -8.17 8.13 -14.82
N ALA A 151 -7.08 7.39 -15.03
CA ALA A 151 -7.06 5.95 -15.33
C ALA A 151 -6.87 5.08 -14.06
N GLY A 152 -6.89 5.66 -12.87
CA GLY A 152 -6.69 4.93 -11.63
C GLY A 152 -5.31 4.31 -11.46
N ALA A 153 -4.30 4.87 -12.12
CA ALA A 153 -2.92 4.39 -12.03
C ALA A 153 -2.25 4.70 -10.69
N GLY A 154 -2.80 5.65 -9.95
CA GLY A 154 -2.23 6.18 -8.72
C GLY A 154 -1.20 7.28 -8.96
N ILE A 155 -0.79 7.92 -7.88
CA ILE A 155 0.30 8.90 -7.84
C ILE A 155 1.24 8.51 -6.69
N PRO A 156 2.50 8.20 -6.96
CA PRO A 156 3.47 7.90 -5.92
C PRO A 156 3.62 9.09 -4.95
N VAL A 157 3.84 8.87 -3.68
CA VAL A 157 3.92 7.62 -2.89
C VAL A 157 2.57 7.28 -2.23
N GLN A 158 1.68 8.28 -2.06
CA GLN A 158 0.54 8.27 -1.15
C GLN A 158 -0.72 7.69 -1.78
N TYR A 159 -0.91 7.90 -3.08
CA TYR A 159 -2.17 7.58 -3.74
C TYR A 159 -2.04 6.28 -4.55
N PRO A 160 -2.66 5.18 -4.08
CA PRO A 160 -2.49 3.88 -4.72
C PRO A 160 -3.15 3.79 -6.09
N ARG A 161 -2.65 2.84 -6.88
CA ARG A 161 -3.35 2.33 -8.05
C ARG A 161 -4.69 1.71 -7.60
N LEU A 162 -5.78 2.08 -8.27
CA LEU A 162 -7.13 1.56 -8.06
C LEU A 162 -7.63 0.73 -9.25
N ALA A 163 -7.15 1.03 -10.47
CA ALA A 163 -7.64 0.42 -11.70
C ALA A 163 -7.62 -1.11 -11.64
N GLY A 164 -8.78 -1.72 -11.91
CA GLY A 164 -8.95 -3.17 -11.93
C GLY A 164 -8.99 -3.84 -10.56
N GLN A 165 -9.07 -3.08 -9.45
CA GLN A 165 -9.15 -3.63 -8.10
C GLN A 165 -10.50 -4.32 -7.86
N GLN A 166 -10.50 -5.33 -7.01
CA GLN A 166 -11.72 -6.07 -6.60
C GLN A 166 -12.75 -5.11 -6.00
N GLN A 167 -14.00 -5.23 -6.47
CA GLN A 167 -15.11 -4.39 -5.98
C GLN A 167 -15.32 -4.55 -4.48
N ASP A 168 -15.45 -5.79 -3.99
CA ASP A 168 -15.74 -6.05 -2.58
C ASP A 168 -14.62 -5.55 -1.67
N TYR A 169 -13.36 -5.74 -2.08
CA TYR A 169 -12.24 -5.18 -1.36
C TYR A 169 -12.29 -3.65 -1.31
N THR A 170 -12.61 -3.00 -2.43
CA THR A 170 -12.67 -1.52 -2.50
C THR A 170 -13.78 -0.99 -1.59
N VAL A 171 -14.98 -1.62 -1.63
CA VAL A 171 -16.07 -1.29 -0.69
C VAL A 171 -15.63 -1.45 0.75
N ALA A 172 -15.03 -2.59 1.09
CA ALA A 172 -14.57 -2.85 2.45
C ALA A 172 -13.55 -1.80 2.93
N GLN A 173 -12.64 -1.36 2.04
CA GLN A 173 -11.69 -0.31 2.43
C GLN A 173 -12.37 1.05 2.65
N LEU A 174 -13.34 1.43 1.83
CA LEU A 174 -14.12 2.66 2.03
C LEU A 174 -14.90 2.60 3.35
N VAL A 175 -15.54 1.47 3.64
CA VAL A 175 -16.22 1.24 4.93
C VAL A 175 -15.24 1.34 6.11
N ASN A 176 -14.07 0.71 6.01
CA ASN A 176 -13.06 0.75 7.06
C ASN A 176 -12.54 2.16 7.33
N PHE A 177 -12.37 2.99 6.29
CA PHE A 177 -12.04 4.41 6.47
C PHE A 177 -13.19 5.18 7.13
N ARG A 178 -14.44 4.93 6.73
CA ARG A 178 -15.62 5.60 7.31
C ARG A 178 -15.81 5.28 8.78
N THR A 179 -15.59 4.03 9.16
CA THR A 179 -15.80 3.54 10.55
C THR A 179 -14.60 3.78 11.46
N GLY A 180 -13.45 4.21 10.93
CA GLY A 180 -12.23 4.36 11.70
C GLY A 180 -11.45 3.05 11.96
N ALA A 181 -11.86 1.93 11.37
CA ALA A 181 -11.09 0.67 11.41
C ALA A 181 -9.78 0.78 10.60
N ARG A 182 -9.71 1.75 9.69
CA ARG A 182 -8.53 2.13 8.95
C ARG A 182 -8.36 3.65 9.01
N THR A 183 -7.25 4.11 9.62
CA THR A 183 -7.01 5.55 9.87
C THR A 183 -5.73 6.07 9.24
N ASN A 184 -5.03 5.25 8.44
CA ASN A 184 -3.74 5.58 7.85
C ASN A 184 -3.80 6.58 6.67
N SER A 185 -4.96 7.20 6.43
CA SER A 185 -5.16 8.29 5.47
C SER A 185 -6.31 9.20 5.91
N PRO A 186 -6.03 10.36 6.51
CA PRO A 186 -7.06 11.32 6.92
C PRO A 186 -7.96 11.79 5.77
N GLN A 187 -7.39 11.94 4.57
CA GLN A 187 -8.14 12.33 3.36
C GLN A 187 -9.21 11.28 3.02
N MET A 188 -8.82 9.99 3.01
CA MET A 188 -9.76 8.91 2.72
C MET A 188 -10.82 8.76 3.80
N THR A 189 -10.47 8.96 5.08
CA THR A 189 -11.42 8.98 6.19
C THR A 189 -12.47 10.07 5.97
N THR A 190 -12.04 11.30 5.69
CA THR A 190 -12.94 12.44 5.44
C THR A 190 -13.88 12.17 4.25
N LEU A 191 -13.36 11.67 3.13
CA LEU A 191 -14.18 11.38 1.94
C LEU A 191 -15.15 10.23 2.19
N ALA A 192 -14.69 9.14 2.81
CA ALA A 192 -15.51 7.96 3.06
C ALA A 192 -16.67 8.24 4.03
N GLN A 193 -16.49 9.12 5.02
CA GLN A 193 -17.57 9.55 5.93
C GLN A 193 -18.73 10.24 5.23
N ARG A 194 -18.50 10.80 4.03
CA ARG A 194 -19.50 11.55 3.26
C ARG A 194 -20.20 10.70 2.20
N LEU A 195 -19.71 9.47 1.95
CA LEU A 195 -20.27 8.55 0.98
C LEU A 195 -21.34 7.64 1.60
N SER A 196 -22.46 7.46 0.92
CA SER A 196 -23.42 6.41 1.24
C SER A 196 -22.93 5.03 0.78
N ASP A 197 -23.55 3.97 1.28
CA ASP A 197 -23.22 2.59 0.86
C ASP A 197 -23.48 2.37 -0.63
N ALA A 198 -24.52 2.96 -1.18
CA ALA A 198 -24.84 2.89 -2.61
C ALA A 198 -23.73 3.56 -3.44
N GLU A 199 -23.27 4.73 -3.04
CA GLU A 199 -22.19 5.45 -3.70
C GLU A 199 -20.85 4.71 -3.62
N MET A 200 -20.53 4.12 -2.46
CA MET A 200 -19.34 3.28 -2.29
C MET A 200 -19.37 2.07 -3.23
N LYS A 201 -20.52 1.37 -3.34
CA LYS A 201 -20.70 0.22 -4.23
C LYS A 201 -20.58 0.63 -5.70
N ALA A 202 -21.19 1.75 -6.09
CA ALA A 202 -21.16 2.23 -7.45
C ALA A 202 -19.74 2.62 -7.89
N VAL A 203 -19.02 3.41 -7.08
CA VAL A 203 -17.65 3.81 -7.41
C VAL A 203 -16.68 2.63 -7.39
N ALA A 204 -16.87 1.66 -6.49
CA ALA A 204 -16.05 0.45 -6.43
C ALA A 204 -16.26 -0.46 -7.65
N ASP A 205 -17.49 -0.58 -8.15
CA ASP A 205 -17.78 -1.31 -9.39
C ASP A 205 -17.13 -0.63 -10.60
N TYR A 206 -17.26 0.69 -10.71
CA TYR A 206 -16.58 1.46 -11.77
C TYR A 206 -15.05 1.27 -11.72
N ILE A 207 -14.43 1.32 -10.53
CA ILE A 207 -13.00 1.10 -10.32
C ILE A 207 -12.56 -0.28 -10.80
N ALA A 208 -13.38 -1.31 -10.60
CA ALA A 208 -13.07 -2.67 -11.04
C ALA A 208 -12.93 -2.79 -12.56
N GLY A 209 -13.65 -1.94 -13.31
CA GLY A 209 -13.57 -1.86 -14.78
C GLY A 209 -12.63 -0.78 -15.32
N LEU A 210 -12.04 0.05 -14.46
CA LEU A 210 -11.20 1.20 -14.86
C LEU A 210 -9.87 0.72 -15.47
N ARG A 211 -9.46 1.42 -16.56
CA ARG A 211 -8.26 1.10 -17.36
C ARG A 211 -7.45 2.34 -17.67
#